data_49d6a76ec05622fd6a3ff96cebb819f0
#
_entry.id   49d6a76ec05622fd6a3ff96cebb819f0
#
_cell.length_a   1.000
_cell.length_b   1.000
_cell.length_c   1.000
_cell.angle_alpha   90.00
_cell.angle_beta   90.00
_cell.angle_gamma   90.00
#
_symmetry.space_group_name_H-M   'P 1'
#
loop_
_entity.id
_entity.type
_entity.pdbx_description
1 polymer ?
#
loop_
_entity_poly.entity_id
_entity_poly.type
_entity_poly.pdbx_seq_one_letter_code
_entity_poly.pdbx_strand_id
1 'polypeptide(L)' 'MNATVLGCGRWGSFIAWYLNKLGFSVTLWGRPGSARLKALCETRDNGLLTFPSTVKFT' A
#
# COMPACT_ATOMS: atom_id res chain seq x y z
N MET A 1 13.84 -8.06 3.98
CA MET A 1 12.92 -8.90 3.21
C MET A 1 11.97 -8.05 2.39
N ASN A 2 11.63 -8.50 1.20
CA ASN A 2 10.71 -7.80 0.31
C ASN A 2 9.38 -8.54 0.26
N ALA A 3 8.29 -7.78 0.27
CA ALA A 3 6.95 -8.33 0.16
C ALA A 3 6.15 -7.52 -0.84
N THR A 4 5.37 -8.19 -1.66
CA THR A 4 4.46 -7.54 -2.59
C THR A 4 3.03 -7.94 -2.24
N VAL A 5 2.18 -6.95 -2.03
CA VAL A 5 0.77 -7.18 -1.73
C VAL A 5 -0.04 -6.88 -2.99
N LEU A 6 -0.80 -7.86 -3.46
CA LEU A 6 -1.63 -7.72 -4.64
C LEU A 6 -3.02 -7.26 -4.24
N GLY A 7 -3.39 -6.07 -4.70
CA GLY A 7 -4.68 -5.47 -4.39
C GLY A 7 -4.59 -4.36 -3.36
N CYS A 8 -5.06 -3.19 -3.72
CA CYS A 8 -4.98 -2.00 -2.87
C CYS A 8 -6.31 -1.70 -2.16
N GLY A 9 -7.15 -2.71 -1.99
CA GLY A 9 -8.37 -2.59 -1.22
C GLY A 9 -8.09 -2.46 0.28
N ARG A 10 -9.16 -2.47 1.08
CA ARG A 10 -9.03 -2.28 2.53
C ARG A 10 -8.09 -3.29 3.17
N TRP A 11 -8.25 -4.58 2.85
CA TRP A 11 -7.43 -5.63 3.45
C TRP A 11 -5.99 -5.59 2.94
N GLY A 12 -5.81 -5.38 1.62
CA GLY A 12 -4.48 -5.29 1.05
C GLY A 12 -3.70 -4.11 1.62
N SER A 13 -4.36 -2.96 1.76
CA SER A 13 -3.74 -1.79 2.36
C SER A 13 -3.33 -2.04 3.80
N PHE A 14 -4.19 -2.67 4.59
CA PHE A 14 -3.89 -2.99 5.98
C PHE A 14 -2.68 -3.93 6.08
N ILE A 15 -2.67 -4.99 5.26
CA ILE A 15 -1.59 -5.96 5.28
C ILE A 15 -0.27 -5.30 4.87
N ALA A 16 -0.28 -4.45 3.85
CA ALA A 16 0.91 -3.74 3.41
C ALA A 16 1.46 -2.85 4.52
N TRP A 17 0.60 -2.11 5.19
CA TRP A 17 0.98 -1.26 6.30
C TRP A 17 1.61 -2.08 7.43
N TYR A 18 0.96 -3.20 7.78
CA TYR A 18 1.42 -4.06 8.86
C TYR A 18 2.78 -4.69 8.56
N LEU A 19 2.96 -5.21 7.34
CA LEU A 19 4.23 -5.81 6.94
C LEU A 19 5.35 -4.78 6.94
N ASN A 20 5.07 -3.57 6.50
CA ASN A 20 6.06 -2.50 6.55
C ASN A 20 6.46 -2.20 7.99
N LYS A 21 5.51 -2.20 8.90
CA LYS A 21 5.76 -1.97 10.31
C LYS A 21 6.65 -3.05 10.92
N LEU A 22 6.58 -4.27 10.38
CA LEU A 22 7.43 -5.38 10.83
C LEU A 22 8.83 -5.32 10.23
N GLY A 23 9.12 -4.35 9.39
CA GLY A 23 10.45 -4.18 8.81
C GLY A 23 10.60 -4.69 7.38
N PHE A 24 9.52 -5.09 6.73
CA PHE A 24 9.55 -5.53 5.34
C PHE A 24 9.60 -4.34 4.40
N SER A 25 10.30 -4.52 3.27
CA SER A 25 10.20 -3.60 2.15
C SER A 25 8.96 -3.98 1.35
N VAL A 26 7.93 -3.15 1.39
CA VAL A 26 6.62 -3.52 0.87
C VAL A 26 6.31 -2.76 -0.41
N THR A 27 5.79 -3.47 -1.40
CA THR A 27 5.21 -2.90 -2.61
C THR A 27 3.73 -3.27 -2.64
N LEU A 28 2.86 -2.28 -2.73
CA LEU A 28 1.42 -2.49 -2.84
C LEU A 28 1.00 -2.28 -4.28
N TRP A 29 0.47 -3.34 -4.89
CA TRP A 29 0.06 -3.32 -6.29
C TRP A 29 -1.44 -3.11 -6.40
N GLY A 30 -1.86 -2.20 -7.29
CA GLY A 30 -3.25 -2.01 -7.63
C GLY A 30 -3.48 -2.20 -9.12
N ARG A 31 -4.71 -2.49 -9.53
CA ARG A 31 -5.05 -2.64 -10.93
C ARG A 31 -4.79 -1.33 -11.69
N PRO A 32 -4.34 -1.41 -12.95
CA PRO A 32 -4.25 -0.22 -13.80
C PRO A 32 -5.59 0.51 -13.84
N GLY A 33 -5.58 1.81 -13.63
CA GLY A 33 -6.79 2.62 -13.60
C GLY A 33 -7.53 2.61 -12.27
N SER A 34 -7.00 1.97 -11.25
CA SER A 34 -7.63 1.93 -9.94
C SER A 34 -7.65 3.34 -9.32
N ALA A 35 -8.85 3.80 -8.95
CA ALA A 35 -8.99 5.07 -8.27
C ALA A 35 -8.36 5.03 -6.87
N ARG A 36 -8.42 3.89 -6.20
CA ARG A 36 -7.81 3.72 -4.89
C ARG A 36 -6.30 3.81 -4.95
N LEU A 37 -5.71 3.16 -5.95
CA LEU A 37 -4.27 3.22 -6.14
C LEU A 37 -3.82 4.65 -6.42
N LYS A 38 -4.55 5.36 -7.27
CA LYS A 38 -4.25 6.75 -7.58
C LYS A 38 -4.32 7.62 -6.33
N ALA A 39 -5.34 7.46 -5.52
CA ALA A 39 -5.48 8.20 -4.28
C ALA A 39 -4.34 7.91 -3.32
N LEU A 40 -3.93 6.64 -3.19
CA LEU A 40 -2.82 6.25 -2.35
C LEU A 40 -1.50 6.87 -2.84
N CYS A 41 -1.28 6.90 -4.14
CA CYS A 41 -0.08 7.52 -4.71
C CYS A 41 -0.02 9.01 -4.42
N GLU A 42 -1.17 9.68 -4.39
CA GLU A 42 -1.24 11.11 -4.16
C GLU A 42 -1.17 11.49 -2.69
N THR A 43 -1.90 10.78 -1.83
CA THR A 43 -2.05 11.14 -0.43
C THR A 43 -1.36 10.21 0.54
N ARG A 44 -1.03 9.00 0.10
CA ARG A 44 -0.48 7.91 0.92
C ARG A 44 -1.39 7.54 2.09
N ASP A 45 -2.68 7.81 1.93
CA ASP A 45 -3.68 7.59 2.99
C ASP A 45 -4.91 6.97 2.36
N ASN A 46 -5.42 5.90 2.97
CA ASN A 46 -6.63 5.24 2.49
C ASN A 46 -7.87 5.60 3.31
N GLY A 47 -7.78 6.63 4.15
CA GLY A 47 -8.85 7.03 5.05
C GLY A 47 -8.79 6.36 6.41
N LEU A 48 -8.02 5.28 6.55
CA LEU A 48 -7.85 4.55 7.80
C LEU A 48 -6.40 4.53 8.24
N LEU A 49 -5.47 4.46 7.29
CA LEU A 49 -4.04 4.32 7.53
C LEU A 49 -3.28 5.30 6.68
N THR A 50 -2.20 5.84 7.22
CA THR A 50 -1.24 6.65 6.45
C THR A 50 0.01 5.81 6.25
N PHE A 51 0.42 5.65 4.99
CA PHE A 51 1.58 4.82 4.65
C PHE A 51 2.88 5.62 4.75
N PRO A 52 3.92 5.03 5.35
CA PRO A 52 5.23 5.67 5.33
C PRO A 52 5.82 5.69 3.93
N SER A 53 6.81 6.54 3.69
CA SER A 53 7.44 6.70 2.39
C SER A 53 8.16 5.44 1.91
N THR A 54 8.42 4.50 2.81
CA THR A 54 9.09 3.24 2.48
C THR A 54 8.18 2.25 1.77
N VAL A 55 6.86 2.44 1.81
CA VAL A 55 5.92 1.60 1.08
C VAL A 55 5.81 2.12 -0.34
N LYS A 56 5.98 1.23 -1.32
CA LYS A 56 5.87 1.57 -2.74
C LYS A 56 4.51 1.18 -3.28
N PHE A 57 3.98 2.03 -4.15
CA PHE A 57 2.72 1.76 -4.84
C PHE A 57 3.00 1.60 -6.33
N THR A 58 2.37 0.63 -6.96
CA THR A 58 2.56 0.41 -8.40
C THR A 58 1.30 -0.09 -9.11
#